data_a772989b1dd083ffbde10e3279c8dc4f
#
_entry.id   a772989b1dd083ffbde10e3279c8dc4f
#
_cell.length_a   1.000
_cell.length_b   1.000
_cell.length_c   1.000
_cell.angle_alpha   90.00
_cell.angle_beta   90.00
_cell.angle_gamma   90.00
#
_symmetry.space_group_name_H-M   'P 1'
#
loop_
_entity.id
_entity.type
_entity.pdbx_description
1 polymer ?
#
loop_
_entity_poly.entity_id
_entity_poly.type
_entity_poly.pdbx_seq_one_letter_code
_entity_poly.pdbx_strand_id
1 'polypeptide(L)'
;MTEPILHSPDIPPLATSTAELLFDEVSRYLKPEDIALLKNAYFFSQKAHTGQFRKSGEPYISHPVAVARILGELHLDVTTLAAALLHDVVEDTGIPKEEISERFGSSAAELVDGVSKLARIKFQTQAD
;
A
#
# COMPACT_ATOMS: atom_id res chain seq x y z
N MET A 1 -33.86 -3.52 4.78
CA MET A 1 -33.31 -3.67 4.60
C MET A 1 -32.45 -3.90 4.33
N THR A 2 -31.99 -3.92 4.16
CA THR A 2 -31.24 -4.02 3.92
C THR A 2 -30.25 -4.35 3.91
N GLU A 3 -29.85 -4.81 3.75
CA GLU A 3 -28.92 -5.03 3.79
C GLU A 3 -28.09 -4.90 3.05
N PRO A 4 -27.77 -4.50 3.18
CA PRO A 4 -26.85 -4.09 2.51
C PRO A 4 -26.00 -4.99 2.11
N ILE A 5 -25.59 -4.86 1.21
CA ILE A 5 -24.77 -5.60 0.90
C ILE A 5 -23.57 -5.27 1.13
N LEU A 6 -23.10 -5.68 2.05
CA LEU A 6 -21.93 -5.33 2.54
C LEU A 6 -20.81 -5.84 1.81
N HIS A 7 -20.92 -6.82 1.00
CA HIS A 7 -19.76 -7.19 0.25
C HIS A 7 -20.11 -7.42 -1.15
N SER A 8 -19.22 -7.00 -2.00
CA SER A 8 -19.27 -7.30 -3.39
C SER A 8 -18.52 -8.59 -3.62
N PRO A 9 -19.05 -9.53 -4.37
CA PRO A 9 -18.32 -10.76 -4.65
C PRO A 9 -17.07 -10.51 -5.49
N ASP A 10 -16.96 -9.35 -6.11
CA ASP A 10 -15.82 -9.05 -6.96
C ASP A 10 -14.62 -8.53 -6.17
N ILE A 11 -14.78 -8.20 -4.92
CA ILE A 11 -13.72 -7.61 -4.12
C ILE A 11 -13.24 -8.61 -3.10
N PRO A 12 -11.95 -8.97 -3.14
CA PRO A 12 -11.41 -9.89 -2.15
C PRO A 12 -11.56 -9.30 -0.75
N PRO A 13 -12.35 -9.91 0.11
CA PRO A 13 -12.67 -9.31 1.42
C PRO A 13 -11.44 -9.02 2.26
N LEU A 14 -10.47 -9.93 2.23
CA LEU A 14 -9.30 -9.78 3.07
C LEU A 14 -8.49 -8.54 2.71
N ALA A 15 -8.21 -8.34 1.42
CA ALA A 15 -7.43 -7.18 0.99
C ALA A 15 -8.20 -5.89 1.27
N THR A 16 -9.51 -5.89 1.02
CA THR A 16 -10.34 -4.71 1.26
C THR A 16 -10.35 -4.36 2.74
N SER A 17 -10.52 -5.36 3.59
CA SER A 17 -10.54 -5.12 5.03
C SER A 17 -9.21 -4.56 5.53
N THR A 18 -8.10 -5.07 5.01
CA THR A 18 -6.79 -4.61 5.42
C THR A 18 -6.57 -3.15 5.00
N ALA A 19 -6.98 -2.80 3.78
CA ALA A 19 -6.84 -1.43 3.31
C ALA A 19 -7.71 -0.48 4.13
N GLU A 20 -8.93 -0.90 4.45
CA GLU A 20 -9.82 -0.07 5.26
C GLU A 20 -9.22 0.16 6.65
N LEU A 21 -8.61 -0.87 7.22
CA LEU A 21 -7.94 -0.71 8.51
C LEU A 21 -6.80 0.28 8.42
N LEU A 22 -6.02 0.22 7.34
CA LEU A 22 -4.93 1.18 7.15
C LEU A 22 -5.46 2.60 7.15
N PHE A 23 -6.47 2.89 6.34
CA PHE A 23 -6.97 4.25 6.23
C PHE A 23 -7.62 4.73 7.51
N ASP A 24 -8.31 3.85 8.21
CA ASP A 24 -8.89 4.18 9.50
C ASP A 24 -7.80 4.53 10.52
N GLU A 25 -6.76 3.71 10.58
CA GLU A 25 -5.69 3.91 11.54
C GLU A 25 -4.93 5.22 11.31
N VAL A 26 -4.59 5.51 10.05
CA VAL A 26 -3.80 6.71 9.77
C VAL A 26 -4.65 7.98 9.79
N SER A 27 -5.97 7.87 9.65
CA SER A 27 -6.83 9.03 9.73
C SER A 27 -6.80 9.69 11.10
N ARG A 28 -6.27 8.99 12.09
CA ARG A 28 -6.16 9.53 13.44
C ARG A 28 -5.08 10.57 13.56
N TYR A 29 -4.13 10.62 12.62
CA TYR A 29 -3.07 11.62 12.70
C TYR A 29 -2.78 12.33 11.39
N LEU A 30 -3.32 11.86 10.25
CA LEU A 30 -3.10 12.49 8.96
C LEU A 30 -4.28 13.37 8.58
N LYS A 31 -4.00 14.42 7.81
CA LYS A 31 -5.03 15.32 7.33
C LYS A 31 -5.83 14.69 6.19
N PRO A 32 -7.05 15.16 5.91
CA PRO A 32 -7.83 14.62 4.80
C PRO A 32 -7.13 14.63 3.45
N GLU A 33 -6.35 15.69 3.13
CA GLU A 33 -5.65 15.72 1.87
C GLU A 33 -4.53 14.68 1.82
N ASP A 34 -3.93 14.38 2.97
CA ASP A 34 -2.93 13.32 3.03
C ASP A 34 -3.57 11.95 2.83
N ILE A 35 -4.76 11.76 3.41
CA ILE A 35 -5.49 10.51 3.21
C ILE A 35 -5.84 10.33 1.74
N ALA A 36 -6.25 11.41 1.06
CA ALA A 36 -6.58 11.35 -0.36
C ALA A 36 -5.37 10.93 -1.19
N LEU A 37 -4.19 11.49 -0.87
CA LEU A 37 -2.98 11.13 -1.58
C LEU A 37 -2.63 9.66 -1.32
N LEU A 38 -2.79 9.21 -0.10
CA LEU A 38 -2.49 7.83 0.24
C LEU A 38 -3.43 6.86 -0.46
N LYS A 39 -4.71 7.23 -0.59
CA LYS A 39 -5.66 6.40 -1.33
C LYS A 39 -5.29 6.33 -2.80
N ASN A 40 -4.82 7.44 -3.39
CA ASN A 40 -4.37 7.41 -4.78
C ASN A 40 -3.19 6.46 -4.94
N ALA A 41 -2.25 6.47 -4.01
CA ALA A 41 -1.13 5.54 -4.06
C ALA A 41 -1.60 4.09 -3.94
N TYR A 42 -2.58 3.85 -3.06
CA TYR A 42 -3.14 2.52 -2.91
C TYR A 42 -3.78 2.02 -4.20
N PHE A 43 -4.63 2.85 -4.82
CA PHE A 43 -5.30 2.43 -6.04
C PHE A 43 -4.32 2.25 -7.20
N PHE A 44 -3.31 3.10 -7.28
CA PHE A 44 -2.29 2.95 -8.30
C PHE A 44 -1.55 1.61 -8.14
N SER A 45 -1.15 1.30 -6.92
CA SER A 45 -0.46 0.05 -6.63
C SER A 45 -1.36 -1.16 -6.87
N GLN A 46 -2.62 -1.06 -6.45
CA GLN A 46 -3.58 -2.15 -6.65
C GLN A 46 -3.75 -2.46 -8.13
N LYS A 47 -3.90 -1.42 -8.93
CA LYS A 47 -4.06 -1.59 -10.37
C LYS A 47 -2.81 -2.17 -10.99
N ALA A 48 -1.64 -1.70 -10.56
CA ALA A 48 -0.38 -2.18 -11.11
C ALA A 48 -0.16 -3.66 -10.80
N HIS A 49 -0.63 -4.12 -9.66
CA HIS A 49 -0.46 -5.50 -9.23
C HIS A 49 -1.65 -6.40 -9.59
N THR A 50 -2.58 -5.91 -10.40
CA THR A 50 -3.76 -6.70 -10.78
C THR A 50 -3.34 -8.04 -11.38
N GLY A 51 -3.93 -9.10 -10.88
CA GLY A 51 -3.61 -10.45 -11.35
C GLY A 51 -2.42 -11.09 -10.70
N GLN A 52 -1.72 -10.38 -9.82
CA GLN A 52 -0.59 -10.96 -9.11
C GLN A 52 -1.02 -11.42 -7.72
N PHE A 53 -0.53 -12.59 -7.34
CA PHE A 53 -0.89 -13.19 -6.05
C PHE A 53 0.36 -13.66 -5.34
N ARG A 54 0.30 -13.66 -4.01
CA ARG A 54 1.36 -14.20 -3.20
C ARG A 54 1.28 -15.71 -3.18
N LYS A 55 2.32 -16.37 -2.70
CA LYS A 55 2.32 -17.83 -2.60
C LYS A 55 1.16 -18.34 -1.74
N SER A 56 0.71 -17.53 -0.79
CA SER A 56 -0.42 -17.87 0.07
C SER A 56 -1.76 -17.82 -0.66
N GLY A 57 -1.81 -17.27 -1.87
CA GLY A 57 -3.04 -17.07 -2.61
C GLY A 57 -3.68 -15.71 -2.44
N GLU A 58 -3.14 -14.89 -1.54
CA GLU A 58 -3.66 -13.54 -1.33
C GLU A 58 -3.29 -12.62 -2.49
N PRO A 59 -4.14 -11.64 -2.82
CA PRO A 59 -3.75 -10.62 -3.79
C PRO A 59 -2.47 -9.93 -3.35
N TYR A 60 -1.60 -9.61 -4.31
CA TYR A 60 -0.29 -9.07 -3.97
C TYR A 60 -0.38 -7.74 -3.23
N ILE A 61 -1.42 -6.95 -3.47
CA ILE A 61 -1.60 -5.66 -2.82
C ILE A 61 -1.62 -5.78 -1.29
N SER A 62 -1.95 -6.95 -0.75
CA SER A 62 -1.99 -7.13 0.69
C SER A 62 -0.62 -6.93 1.34
N HIS A 63 0.47 -7.21 0.61
CA HIS A 63 1.81 -7.03 1.14
C HIS A 63 2.18 -5.56 1.34
N PRO A 64 2.11 -4.69 0.31
CA PRO A 64 2.43 -3.29 0.55
C PRO A 64 1.49 -2.62 1.56
N VAL A 65 0.23 -3.05 1.63
CA VAL A 65 -0.68 -2.52 2.64
C VAL A 65 -0.19 -2.91 4.04
N ALA A 66 0.27 -4.14 4.22
CA ALA A 66 0.80 -4.57 5.50
C ALA A 66 2.02 -3.77 5.91
N VAL A 67 2.91 -3.47 4.95
CA VAL A 67 4.08 -2.63 5.22
C VAL A 67 3.63 -1.22 5.64
N ALA A 68 2.68 -0.65 4.92
CA ALA A 68 2.18 0.69 5.24
C ALA A 68 1.56 0.74 6.63
N ARG A 69 0.85 -0.33 7.03
CA ARG A 69 0.26 -0.36 8.37
C ARG A 69 1.32 -0.36 9.47
N ILE A 70 2.42 -1.09 9.26
CA ILE A 70 3.52 -1.07 10.21
C ILE A 70 4.06 0.35 10.37
N LEU A 71 4.27 1.03 9.25
CA LEU A 71 4.80 2.39 9.29
C LEU A 71 3.77 3.37 9.87
N GLY A 72 2.48 3.12 9.63
CA GLY A 72 1.41 3.94 10.20
C GLY A 72 1.37 3.84 11.72
N GLU A 73 1.67 2.68 12.27
CA GLU A 73 1.75 2.50 13.72
C GLU A 73 2.84 3.38 14.32
N LEU A 74 3.88 3.67 13.54
CA LEU A 74 4.96 4.54 13.96
C LEU A 74 4.66 6.01 13.68
N HIS A 75 3.47 6.31 13.18
CA HIS A 75 3.00 7.67 12.84
C HIS A 75 3.92 8.37 11.85
N LEU A 76 4.39 7.63 10.85
CA LEU A 76 5.25 8.24 9.83
C LEU A 76 4.41 9.07 8.87
N ASP A 77 5.07 9.99 8.17
CA ASP A 77 4.38 10.94 7.31
C ASP A 77 3.80 10.28 6.06
N VAL A 78 2.91 11.00 5.39
CA VAL A 78 2.17 10.44 4.25
C VAL A 78 3.10 10.06 3.11
N THR A 79 4.18 10.81 2.90
CA THR A 79 5.11 10.50 1.82
C THR A 79 5.75 9.13 2.02
N THR A 80 6.14 8.83 3.25
CA THR A 80 6.71 7.54 3.59
C THR A 80 5.69 6.42 3.44
N LEU A 81 4.45 6.66 3.88
CA LEU A 81 3.40 5.66 3.75
C LEU A 81 3.06 5.39 2.28
N ALA A 82 3.02 6.46 1.47
CA ALA A 82 2.78 6.29 0.04
C ALA A 82 3.90 5.48 -0.60
N ALA A 83 5.15 5.76 -0.21
CA ALA A 83 6.28 4.98 -0.71
C ALA A 83 6.14 3.50 -0.34
N ALA A 84 5.60 3.21 0.84
CA ALA A 84 5.37 1.83 1.24
C ALA A 84 4.37 1.14 0.31
N LEU A 85 3.28 1.84 -0.04
CA LEU A 85 2.28 1.28 -0.95
C LEU A 85 2.81 1.09 -2.36
N LEU A 86 3.84 1.84 -2.74
CA LEU A 86 4.38 1.83 -4.09
C LEU A 86 5.67 1.05 -4.23
N HIS A 87 6.22 0.53 -3.13
CA HIS A 87 7.62 0.06 -3.15
C HIS A 87 7.85 -1.12 -4.08
N ASP A 88 6.86 -1.98 -4.30
CA ASP A 88 7.03 -3.11 -5.19
C ASP A 88 6.61 -2.83 -6.62
N VAL A 89 5.97 -1.67 -6.88
CA VAL A 89 5.46 -1.37 -8.21
C VAL A 89 6.59 -1.31 -9.23
N VAL A 90 7.67 -0.62 -8.88
CA VAL A 90 8.80 -0.47 -9.81
C VAL A 90 9.46 -1.82 -10.08
N GLU A 91 9.66 -2.62 -9.04
CA GLU A 91 10.37 -3.89 -9.19
C GLU A 91 9.53 -4.94 -9.90
N ASP A 92 8.24 -4.98 -9.62
CA ASP A 92 7.43 -6.13 -10.01
C ASP A 92 6.52 -5.90 -11.19
N THR A 93 6.30 -4.64 -11.62
CA THR A 93 5.34 -4.38 -12.68
C THR A 93 5.93 -3.66 -13.88
N GLY A 94 7.19 -3.30 -13.84
CA GLY A 94 7.83 -2.62 -14.97
C GLY A 94 7.54 -1.14 -15.05
N ILE A 95 6.77 -0.59 -14.12
CA ILE A 95 6.52 0.86 -14.09
C ILE A 95 7.78 1.56 -13.60
N PRO A 96 8.30 2.54 -14.36
CA PRO A 96 9.57 3.17 -13.98
C PRO A 96 9.41 4.13 -12.81
N LYS A 97 10.51 4.31 -12.09
CA LYS A 97 10.55 5.21 -10.95
C LYS A 97 10.16 6.63 -11.35
N GLU A 98 10.47 7.01 -12.58
CA GLU A 98 10.13 8.34 -13.09
C GLU A 98 8.63 8.58 -13.09
N GLU A 99 7.85 7.57 -13.38
CA GLU A 99 6.40 7.71 -13.35
C GLU A 99 5.90 7.90 -11.92
N ILE A 100 6.51 7.21 -10.97
CA ILE A 100 6.17 7.41 -9.56
C ILE A 100 6.48 8.85 -9.16
N SER A 101 7.62 9.37 -9.60
CA SER A 101 8.02 10.73 -9.29
C SER A 101 7.03 11.75 -9.85
N GLU A 102 6.55 11.53 -11.09
CA GLU A 102 5.61 12.44 -11.70
C GLU A 102 4.25 12.44 -11.01
N ARG A 103 3.80 11.27 -10.56
CA ARG A 103 2.47 11.15 -9.98
C ARG A 103 2.42 11.47 -8.50
N PHE A 104 3.48 11.15 -7.76
CA PHE A 104 3.46 11.24 -6.30
C PHE A 104 4.57 12.10 -5.72
N GLY A 105 5.43 12.63 -6.58
CA GLY A 105 6.50 13.51 -6.14
C GLY A 105 7.83 12.80 -6.02
N SER A 106 8.91 13.56 -6.19
CA SER A 106 10.26 12.99 -6.18
C SER A 106 10.61 12.42 -4.80
N SER A 107 10.11 13.02 -3.73
CA SER A 107 10.38 12.53 -2.40
C SER A 107 9.85 11.12 -2.19
N ALA A 108 8.62 10.86 -2.67
CA ALA A 108 8.05 9.52 -2.57
C ALA A 108 8.85 8.54 -3.41
N ALA A 109 9.25 8.94 -4.62
CA ALA A 109 10.03 8.06 -5.48
C ALA A 109 11.36 7.68 -4.86
N GLU A 110 12.03 8.63 -4.21
CA GLU A 110 13.30 8.34 -3.56
C GLU A 110 13.13 7.41 -2.37
N LEU A 111 12.04 7.58 -1.65
CA LEU A 111 11.78 6.74 -0.49
C LEU A 111 11.40 5.31 -0.85
N VAL A 112 10.95 5.08 -2.07
CA VAL A 112 10.59 3.72 -2.50
C VAL A 112 11.74 2.76 -2.28
N ASP A 113 12.96 3.15 -2.64
CA ASP A 113 14.12 2.28 -2.45
C ASP A 113 14.38 2.00 -0.97
N GLY A 114 14.27 3.04 -0.14
CA GLY A 114 14.49 2.87 1.29
C GLY A 114 13.46 1.98 1.93
N VAL A 115 12.19 2.14 1.55
CA VAL A 115 11.12 1.30 2.08
C VAL A 115 11.30 -0.15 1.62
N SER A 116 11.71 -0.35 0.38
CA SER A 116 11.96 -1.71 -0.12
C SER A 116 12.99 -2.43 0.72
N LYS A 117 14.08 -1.75 1.06
CA LYS A 117 15.12 -2.35 1.90
C LYS A 117 14.60 -2.65 3.30
N LEU A 118 13.86 -1.72 3.88
CA LEU A 118 13.29 -1.91 5.20
C LEU A 118 12.31 -3.08 5.21
N ALA A 119 11.46 -3.16 4.22
CA ALA A 119 10.48 -4.23 4.14
C ALA A 119 11.16 -5.59 4.00
N ARG A 120 12.22 -5.66 3.20
CA ARG A 120 12.94 -6.92 3.04
C ARG A 120 13.54 -7.39 4.36
N ILE A 121 14.16 -6.50 5.09
CA ILE A 121 14.76 -6.85 6.39
C ILE A 121 13.68 -7.34 7.34
N LYS A 122 12.59 -6.59 7.44
CA LYS A 122 11.54 -6.89 8.40
C LYS A 122 10.86 -8.22 8.12
N PHE A 123 10.47 -8.42 6.87
CA PHE A 123 9.69 -9.59 6.52
C PHE A 123 10.54 -10.83 6.34
N GLN A 124 11.79 -10.69 5.92
CA GLN A 124 12.68 -11.84 5.89
C GLN A 124 12.97 -12.39 7.27
N THR A 125 13.18 -11.48 8.21
CA THR A 125 13.43 -11.90 9.59
C THR A 125 12.24 -12.66 10.15
N GLN A 126 11.04 -12.20 9.85
CA GLN A 126 9.84 -12.86 10.32
C GLN A 126 9.60 -14.20 9.62
N ALA A 127 10.02 -14.31 8.38
CA ALA A 127 9.82 -15.53 7.62
C ALA A 127 10.75 -16.64 8.10
N ASP A 128 11.88 -16.29 8.65
CA ASP A 128 12.80 -17.27 9.18
C ASP A 128 12.35 -17.81 10.52
#